data_207195adb0158e84481267d5e3007963
#
_entry.id   207195adb0158e84481267d5e3007963
#
_cell.length_a   1.000
_cell.length_b   1.000
_cell.length_c   1.000
_cell.angle_alpha   90.00
_cell.angle_beta   90.00
_cell.angle_gamma   90.00
#
_symmetry.space_group_name_H-M   'P 1'
#
loop_
_entity.id
_entity.type
_entity.pdbx_description
1 polymer ?
#
loop_
_entity_poly.entity_id
_entity_poly.type
_entity_poly.pdbx_seq_one_letter_code
_entity_poly.pdbx_strand_id
1 'polypeptide(L)'
;MRIPYLTRKSKLRIAAVIVLVLIIAVWVIDKIPFTARIDIQAEPTIYIDGKFVDKTSVTIKGEKTRYLFRDDSFIGEIRIACVEKTGTDGLQAKIRWHGDDELQTLSFYHKGDFFGADNYGLSTSLIMKEDMRDFAFMTTDGKVISTAQLYCRVFERTMAK
;
A
#
# COMPACT_ATOMS: atom_id res chain seq x y z
N MET A 1 -31.61 8.66 48.09
CA MET A 1 -31.49 7.50 47.15
C MET A 1 -30.24 6.75 47.49
N ARG A 2 -30.34 5.56 48.17
CA ARG A 2 -29.14 4.79 48.59
C ARG A 2 -28.68 3.94 47.39
N ILE A 3 -27.52 4.20 46.87
CA ILE A 3 -26.89 3.38 45.83
C ILE A 3 -26.57 2.01 46.43
N PRO A 4 -27.14 0.92 45.91
CA PRO A 4 -26.88 -0.43 46.44
C PRO A 4 -25.38 -0.76 46.30
N TYR A 5 -24.74 -1.10 47.40
CA TYR A 5 -23.36 -1.54 47.45
C TYR A 5 -23.22 -2.84 46.62
N LEU A 6 -22.61 -2.75 45.45
CA LEU A 6 -22.32 -3.91 44.61
C LEU A 6 -21.33 -4.83 45.35
N THR A 7 -21.71 -6.10 45.52
CA THR A 7 -20.81 -7.10 46.11
C THR A 7 -19.56 -7.30 45.22
N ARG A 8 -18.46 -7.73 45.79
CA ARG A 8 -17.19 -7.97 45.07
C ARG A 8 -17.41 -8.89 43.85
N LYS A 9 -18.27 -9.91 43.96
CA LYS A 9 -18.64 -10.82 42.86
C LYS A 9 -19.41 -10.10 41.74
N SER A 10 -20.28 -9.13 42.05
CA SER A 10 -21.04 -8.35 41.10
C SER A 10 -20.10 -7.38 40.33
N LYS A 11 -19.17 -6.72 41.01
CA LYS A 11 -18.17 -5.87 40.41
C LYS A 11 -17.28 -6.63 39.40
N LEU A 12 -16.86 -7.86 39.77
CA LEU A 12 -16.05 -8.72 38.89
C LEU A 12 -16.83 -9.15 37.64
N ARG A 13 -18.12 -9.47 37.75
CA ARG A 13 -18.98 -9.83 36.61
C ARG A 13 -19.16 -8.62 35.66
N ILE A 14 -19.39 -7.44 36.22
CA ILE A 14 -19.52 -6.21 35.41
C ILE A 14 -18.21 -5.91 34.68
N ALA A 15 -17.07 -6.00 35.35
CA ALA A 15 -15.77 -5.82 34.73
C ALA A 15 -15.52 -6.83 33.59
N ALA A 16 -15.86 -8.11 33.80
CA ALA A 16 -15.72 -9.14 32.77
C ALA A 16 -16.61 -8.85 31.53
N VAL A 17 -17.87 -8.39 31.75
CA VAL A 17 -18.76 -8.00 30.65
C VAL A 17 -18.21 -6.80 29.89
N ILE A 18 -17.69 -5.78 30.59
CA ILE A 18 -17.08 -4.60 29.95
C ILE A 18 -15.88 -5.02 29.08
N VAL A 19 -15.00 -5.86 29.61
CA VAL A 19 -13.84 -6.37 28.85
C VAL A 19 -14.29 -7.15 27.61
N LEU A 20 -15.30 -8.01 27.75
CA LEU A 20 -15.85 -8.77 26.62
C LEU A 20 -16.43 -7.84 25.53
N VAL A 21 -17.19 -6.82 25.94
CA VAL A 21 -17.77 -5.84 25.01
C VAL A 21 -16.66 -5.07 24.30
N LEU A 22 -15.60 -4.67 25.00
CA LEU A 22 -14.44 -4.00 24.39
C LEU A 22 -13.74 -4.89 23.35
N ILE A 23 -13.52 -6.18 23.67
CA ILE A 23 -12.91 -7.14 22.74
C ILE A 23 -13.78 -7.27 21.48
N ILE A 24 -15.09 -7.43 21.64
CA ILE A 24 -16.02 -7.50 20.50
C ILE A 24 -16.01 -6.20 19.69
N ALA A 25 -16.01 -5.04 20.34
CA ALA A 25 -15.96 -3.74 19.67
C ALA A 25 -14.68 -3.59 18.83
N VAL A 26 -13.51 -3.91 19.39
CA VAL A 26 -12.23 -3.91 18.68
C VAL A 26 -12.28 -4.87 17.47
N TRP A 27 -12.81 -6.08 17.66
CA TRP A 27 -12.92 -7.07 16.59
C TRP A 27 -13.86 -6.62 15.46
N VAL A 28 -14.96 -5.93 15.78
CA VAL A 28 -15.90 -5.36 14.80
C VAL A 28 -15.24 -4.21 14.04
N ILE A 29 -14.57 -3.30 14.76
CA ILE A 29 -13.91 -2.13 14.15
C ILE A 29 -12.80 -2.56 13.18
N ASP A 30 -12.06 -3.65 13.49
CA ASP A 30 -11.05 -4.21 12.59
C ASP A 30 -11.63 -4.69 11.23
N LYS A 31 -12.93 -4.98 11.18
CA LYS A 31 -13.59 -5.39 9.93
C LYS A 31 -14.02 -4.23 9.05
N ILE A 32 -14.02 -3.00 9.58
CA ILE A 32 -14.48 -1.83 8.84
C ILE A 32 -13.34 -1.27 8.00
N PRO A 33 -13.41 -1.34 6.65
CA PRO A 33 -12.41 -0.72 5.78
C PRO A 33 -12.61 0.79 5.73
N PHE A 34 -11.53 1.54 5.86
CA PHE A 34 -11.51 2.98 5.60
C PHE A 34 -10.98 3.20 4.19
N THR A 35 -11.86 3.45 3.25
CA THR A 35 -11.50 3.61 1.84
C THR A 35 -11.36 5.09 1.49
N ALA A 36 -10.25 5.44 0.84
CA ALA A 36 -9.97 6.76 0.30
C ALA A 36 -9.72 6.67 -1.21
N ARG A 37 -10.33 7.59 -1.97
CA ARG A 37 -10.08 7.69 -3.41
C ARG A 37 -8.76 8.40 -3.66
N ILE A 38 -7.95 7.84 -4.54
CA ILE A 38 -6.63 8.35 -4.94
C ILE A 38 -6.70 8.77 -6.40
N ASP A 39 -6.22 9.97 -6.71
CA ASP A 39 -5.98 10.46 -8.07
C ASP A 39 -4.72 11.32 -8.03
N ILE A 40 -3.60 10.74 -8.42
CA ILE A 40 -2.27 11.35 -8.36
C ILE A 40 -1.68 11.36 -9.76
N GLN A 41 -1.14 12.51 -10.16
CA GLN A 41 -0.28 12.67 -11.32
C GLN A 41 1.06 13.21 -10.86
N ALA A 42 2.13 12.55 -11.26
CA ALA A 42 3.50 12.91 -10.89
C ALA A 42 4.43 12.82 -12.10
N GLU A 43 5.50 13.58 -12.05
CA GLU A 43 6.60 13.57 -13.04
C GLU A 43 7.88 13.06 -12.39
N PRO A 44 7.98 11.75 -12.09
CA PRO A 44 9.17 11.19 -11.49
C PRO A 44 10.34 11.19 -12.49
N THR A 45 11.51 11.03 -11.92
CA THR A 45 12.78 10.94 -12.63
C THR A 45 13.15 9.48 -12.89
N ILE A 46 13.69 9.19 -14.06
CA ILE A 46 14.28 7.90 -14.43
C ILE A 46 15.77 7.92 -14.09
N TYR A 47 16.20 6.91 -13.32
CA TYR A 47 17.61 6.70 -12.97
C TYR A 47 18.11 5.38 -13.55
N ILE A 48 19.36 5.38 -14.01
CA ILE A 48 20.12 4.17 -14.38
C ILE A 48 21.44 4.25 -13.62
N ASP A 49 21.79 3.23 -12.86
CA ASP A 49 22.98 3.18 -11.99
C ASP A 49 23.11 4.44 -11.09
N GLY A 50 21.97 4.87 -10.52
CA GLY A 50 21.90 6.05 -9.66
C GLY A 50 22.07 7.40 -10.35
N LYS A 51 22.21 7.43 -11.69
CA LYS A 51 22.37 8.66 -12.48
C LYS A 51 21.06 9.05 -13.13
N PHE A 52 20.76 10.35 -13.12
CA PHE A 52 19.65 10.93 -13.85
C PHE A 52 19.77 10.64 -15.35
N VAL A 53 18.67 10.19 -15.95
CA VAL A 53 18.58 9.94 -17.40
C VAL A 53 17.52 10.81 -18.04
N ASP A 54 16.28 10.74 -17.53
CA ASP A 54 15.13 11.42 -18.13
C ASP A 54 14.01 11.58 -17.09
N LYS A 55 12.91 12.19 -17.48
CA LYS A 55 11.66 12.27 -16.72
C LYS A 55 10.57 11.46 -17.41
N THR A 56 9.61 10.99 -16.63
CA THR A 56 8.43 10.31 -17.16
C THR A 56 7.19 10.80 -16.43
N SER A 57 6.01 10.47 -16.93
CA SER A 57 4.76 10.74 -16.22
C SER A 57 4.22 9.45 -15.63
N VAL A 58 3.69 9.55 -14.40
CA VAL A 58 3.00 8.47 -13.70
C VAL A 58 1.64 8.95 -13.25
N THR A 59 0.62 8.18 -13.57
CA THR A 59 -0.76 8.42 -13.12
C THR A 59 -1.19 7.24 -12.24
N ILE A 60 -1.70 7.54 -11.04
CA ILE A 60 -2.19 6.57 -10.09
C ILE A 60 -3.63 6.93 -9.75
N LYS A 61 -4.61 6.07 -10.12
CA LYS A 61 -6.04 6.30 -9.88
C LYS A 61 -6.69 5.06 -9.31
N GLY A 62 -7.38 5.18 -8.19
CA GLY A 62 -8.04 4.03 -7.58
C GLY A 62 -8.48 4.28 -6.16
N GLU A 63 -8.54 3.22 -5.38
CA GLU A 63 -8.99 3.24 -4.00
C GLU A 63 -7.94 2.65 -3.08
N LYS A 64 -7.54 3.40 -2.06
CA LYS A 64 -6.72 2.93 -0.95
C LYS A 64 -7.63 2.53 0.19
N THR A 65 -7.48 1.30 0.66
CA THR A 65 -8.21 0.73 1.79
C THR A 65 -7.27 0.56 2.97
N ARG A 66 -7.64 1.15 4.09
CA ARG A 66 -6.93 1.05 5.36
C ARG A 66 -7.72 0.20 6.35
N TYR A 67 -7.01 -0.56 7.17
CA TYR A 67 -7.56 -1.32 8.29
C TYR A 67 -6.80 -0.97 9.57
N LEU A 68 -7.41 -1.17 10.74
CA LEU A 68 -6.77 -0.86 12.02
C LEU A 68 -5.62 -1.82 12.37
N PHE A 69 -5.76 -3.10 12.02
CA PHE A 69 -4.82 -4.16 12.42
C PHE A 69 -4.43 -5.09 11.26
N ARG A 70 -4.59 -4.65 10.03
CA ARG A 70 -4.22 -5.39 8.81
C ARG A 70 -3.46 -4.50 7.87
N ASP A 71 -2.79 -5.15 6.94
CA ASP A 71 -2.09 -4.48 5.86
C ASP A 71 -3.02 -3.58 5.06
N ASP A 72 -2.59 -2.35 4.83
CA ASP A 72 -3.23 -1.44 3.87
C ASP A 72 -3.12 -2.00 2.46
N SER A 73 -4.08 -1.67 1.62
CA SER A 73 -4.05 -2.06 0.21
C SER A 73 -4.55 -0.93 -0.68
N PHE A 74 -4.03 -0.90 -1.89
CA PHE A 74 -4.52 -0.06 -2.98
C PHE A 74 -4.95 -0.96 -4.14
N ILE A 75 -6.06 -0.62 -4.77
CA ILE A 75 -6.53 -1.25 -6.01
C ILE A 75 -6.94 -0.13 -6.98
N GLY A 76 -6.38 -0.17 -8.18
CA GLY A 76 -6.67 0.84 -9.18
C GLY A 76 -5.75 0.75 -10.40
N GLU A 77 -5.67 1.81 -11.17
CA GLU A 77 -4.81 1.92 -12.34
C GLU A 77 -3.50 2.60 -11.96
N ILE A 78 -2.39 2.05 -12.44
CA ILE A 78 -1.07 2.68 -12.42
C ILE A 78 -0.59 2.69 -13.86
N ARG A 79 -0.44 3.90 -14.43
CA ARG A 79 0.06 4.10 -15.79
C ARG A 79 1.38 4.83 -15.72
N ILE A 80 2.41 4.27 -16.33
CA ILE A 80 3.77 4.84 -16.39
C ILE A 80 4.12 5.03 -17.87
N ALA A 81 4.33 6.26 -18.31
CA ALA A 81 4.47 6.56 -19.73
C ALA A 81 5.66 5.84 -20.40
N CYS A 82 6.77 5.65 -19.70
CA CYS A 82 7.92 4.91 -20.22
C CYS A 82 7.79 3.36 -20.12
N VAL A 83 6.67 2.85 -19.57
CA VAL A 83 6.38 1.41 -19.46
C VAL A 83 5.01 1.16 -20.11
N GLU A 84 5.00 1.06 -21.46
CA GLU A 84 3.77 0.98 -22.27
C GLU A 84 2.77 -0.08 -21.80
N LYS A 85 3.26 -1.22 -21.33
CA LYS A 85 2.41 -2.32 -20.86
C LYS A 85 1.49 -1.93 -19.69
N THR A 86 1.88 -0.94 -18.88
CA THR A 86 1.04 -0.44 -17.79
C THR A 86 -0.16 0.38 -18.26
N GLY A 87 -0.15 0.81 -19.53
CA GLY A 87 -1.25 1.51 -20.19
C GLY A 87 -2.34 0.62 -20.75
N THR A 88 -2.25 -0.71 -20.60
CA THR A 88 -3.25 -1.66 -21.11
C THR A 88 -4.63 -1.38 -20.50
N ASP A 89 -5.65 -1.26 -21.36
CA ASP A 89 -7.01 -1.00 -20.91
C ASP A 89 -7.57 -2.14 -20.05
N GLY A 90 -8.20 -1.78 -18.94
CA GLY A 90 -8.74 -2.73 -17.96
C GLY A 90 -7.69 -3.38 -17.05
N LEU A 91 -6.43 -2.96 -17.15
CA LEU A 91 -5.39 -3.41 -16.24
C LEU A 91 -5.55 -2.70 -14.89
N GLN A 92 -5.64 -3.48 -13.81
CA GLN A 92 -5.69 -2.96 -12.44
C GLN A 92 -4.43 -3.38 -11.67
N ALA A 93 -3.83 -2.43 -11.00
CA ALA A 93 -2.73 -2.65 -10.08
C ALA A 93 -3.25 -2.88 -8.67
N LYS A 94 -2.61 -3.77 -7.93
CA LYS A 94 -2.78 -3.94 -6.49
C LYS A 94 -1.45 -3.74 -5.79
N ILE A 95 -1.45 -2.84 -4.81
CA ILE A 95 -0.33 -2.64 -3.90
C ILE A 95 -0.76 -3.14 -2.52
N ARG A 96 0.14 -3.82 -1.83
CA ARG A 96 0.01 -4.19 -0.42
C ARG A 96 1.16 -3.59 0.37
N TRP A 97 0.81 -2.92 1.46
CA TRP A 97 1.77 -2.45 2.45
C TRP A 97 1.96 -3.54 3.49
N HIS A 98 3.21 -3.90 3.78
CA HIS A 98 3.56 -4.92 4.76
C HIS A 98 4.13 -4.26 6.01
N GLY A 99 3.23 -3.72 6.86
CA GLY A 99 3.62 -3.04 8.10
C GLY A 99 4.67 -1.96 7.88
N ASP A 100 5.78 -2.02 8.63
CA ASP A 100 6.90 -1.06 8.56
C ASP A 100 7.95 -1.40 7.49
N ASP A 101 7.69 -2.38 6.61
CA ASP A 101 8.63 -2.75 5.57
C ASP A 101 8.82 -1.60 4.57
N GLU A 102 10.06 -1.31 4.20
CA GLU A 102 10.37 -0.30 3.19
C GLU A 102 9.86 -0.70 1.80
N LEU A 103 9.82 -2.00 1.52
CA LEU A 103 9.38 -2.56 0.24
C LEU A 103 7.93 -3.05 0.34
N GLN A 104 7.14 -2.60 -0.60
CA GLN A 104 5.74 -2.98 -0.78
C GLN A 104 5.60 -3.94 -1.96
N THR A 105 4.51 -4.70 -1.99
CA THR A 105 4.27 -5.65 -3.08
C THR A 105 3.33 -5.06 -4.13
N LEU A 106 3.76 -5.11 -5.40
CA LEU A 106 2.98 -4.73 -6.58
C LEU A 106 2.57 -5.98 -7.37
N SER A 107 1.33 -6.02 -7.77
CA SER A 107 0.78 -7.03 -8.67
C SER A 107 -0.30 -6.42 -9.58
N PHE A 108 -0.60 -7.09 -10.69
CA PHE A 108 -1.60 -6.63 -11.64
C PHE A 108 -2.71 -7.65 -11.82
N TYR A 109 -3.90 -7.14 -12.18
CA TYR A 109 -5.06 -7.93 -12.59
C TYR A 109 -5.50 -7.51 -13.97
N HIS A 110 -5.81 -8.48 -14.81
CA HIS A 110 -6.41 -8.22 -16.09
C HIS A 110 -7.46 -9.31 -16.40
N LYS A 111 -8.69 -8.90 -16.70
CA LYS A 111 -9.82 -9.81 -17.01
C LYS A 111 -10.07 -10.91 -15.97
N GLY A 112 -9.79 -10.62 -14.69
CA GLY A 112 -9.97 -11.60 -13.60
C GLY A 112 -8.75 -12.44 -13.26
N ASP A 113 -7.75 -12.46 -14.12
CA ASP A 113 -6.50 -13.17 -13.88
C ASP A 113 -5.51 -12.30 -13.11
N PHE A 114 -4.71 -12.94 -12.26
CA PHE A 114 -3.70 -12.31 -11.43
C PHE A 114 -2.30 -12.51 -12.02
N PHE A 115 -1.55 -11.42 -12.17
CA PHE A 115 -0.21 -11.45 -12.74
C PHE A 115 0.80 -10.77 -11.84
N GLY A 116 2.05 -11.26 -11.87
CA GLY A 116 3.18 -10.53 -11.30
C GLY A 116 3.43 -9.23 -12.07
N ALA A 117 4.01 -8.24 -11.40
CA ALA A 117 4.35 -6.96 -12.01
C ALA A 117 5.42 -7.10 -13.11
N ASP A 118 6.25 -8.14 -13.04
CA ASP A 118 7.28 -8.50 -14.03
C ASP A 118 6.71 -8.73 -15.42
N ASN A 119 5.52 -9.30 -15.56
CA ASN A 119 4.83 -9.45 -16.84
C ASN A 119 4.52 -8.13 -17.53
N TYR A 120 4.44 -7.05 -16.75
CA TYR A 120 4.17 -5.69 -17.20
C TYR A 120 5.39 -4.79 -17.21
N GLY A 121 6.59 -5.37 -17.07
CA GLY A 121 7.86 -4.65 -17.15
C GLY A 121 8.29 -3.94 -15.87
N LEU A 122 7.66 -4.25 -14.73
CA LEU A 122 7.98 -3.70 -13.41
C LEU A 122 8.41 -4.81 -12.45
N SER A 123 9.25 -4.48 -11.48
CA SER A 123 9.52 -5.37 -10.34
C SER A 123 8.26 -5.54 -9.49
N THR A 124 8.10 -6.71 -8.87
CA THR A 124 7.04 -6.98 -7.90
C THR A 124 7.21 -6.19 -6.60
N SER A 125 8.40 -5.66 -6.35
CA SER A 125 8.70 -4.84 -5.19
C SER A 125 8.78 -3.37 -5.59
N LEU A 126 8.19 -2.50 -4.78
CA LEU A 126 8.25 -1.05 -4.93
C LEU A 126 8.44 -0.38 -3.58
N ILE A 127 8.92 0.84 -3.60
CA ILE A 127 8.86 1.74 -2.44
C ILE A 127 7.69 2.69 -2.67
N MET A 128 6.79 2.79 -1.70
CA MET A 128 5.69 3.75 -1.76
C MET A 128 5.28 4.17 -0.37
N LYS A 129 5.28 5.49 -0.13
CA LYS A 129 4.76 6.02 1.12
C LYS A 129 3.24 5.87 1.20
N GLU A 130 2.72 5.95 2.41
CA GLU A 130 1.29 5.81 2.68
C GLU A 130 0.42 6.83 1.96
N ASP A 131 0.92 8.05 1.70
CA ASP A 131 0.21 9.09 0.96
C ASP A 131 0.26 8.89 -0.56
N MET A 132 1.01 7.89 -1.02
CA MET A 132 1.24 7.50 -2.43
C MET A 132 1.87 8.59 -3.32
N ARG A 133 2.34 9.69 -2.73
CA ARG A 133 2.99 10.79 -3.47
C ARG A 133 4.46 10.53 -3.71
N ASP A 134 5.11 9.89 -2.75
CA ASP A 134 6.51 9.52 -2.83
C ASP A 134 6.63 8.04 -3.13
N PHE A 135 7.24 7.70 -4.24
CA PHE A 135 7.39 6.33 -4.69
C PHE A 135 8.67 6.10 -5.50
N ALA A 136 9.05 4.83 -5.58
CA ALA A 136 10.04 4.33 -6.52
C ALA A 136 9.59 2.98 -7.08
N PHE A 137 9.53 2.88 -8.41
CA PHE A 137 9.33 1.64 -9.16
C PHE A 137 10.65 1.23 -9.78
N MET A 138 10.93 -0.06 -9.82
CA MET A 138 12.00 -0.61 -10.62
C MET A 138 11.41 -1.31 -11.83
N THR A 139 11.98 -1.07 -13.00
CA THR A 139 11.63 -1.78 -14.23
C THR A 139 12.42 -3.09 -14.32
N THR A 140 11.92 -4.03 -15.10
CA THR A 140 12.61 -5.34 -15.29
C THR A 140 13.97 -5.21 -16.01
N ASP A 141 14.22 -4.08 -16.69
CA ASP A 141 15.50 -3.75 -17.31
C ASP A 141 16.45 -2.95 -16.39
N GLY A 142 16.11 -2.84 -15.09
CA GLY A 142 16.98 -2.26 -14.07
C GLY A 142 16.92 -0.73 -13.93
N LYS A 143 16.01 -0.06 -14.63
CA LYS A 143 15.79 1.39 -14.43
C LYS A 143 14.96 1.62 -13.17
N VAL A 144 15.25 2.70 -12.45
CA VAL A 144 14.47 3.14 -11.30
C VAL A 144 13.70 4.42 -11.65
N ILE A 145 12.39 4.40 -11.46
CA ILE A 145 11.49 5.53 -11.68
C ILE A 145 11.07 6.05 -10.30
N SER A 146 11.58 7.21 -9.89
CA SER A 146 11.40 7.68 -8.53
C SER A 146 11.08 9.18 -8.45
N THR A 147 10.23 9.54 -7.49
CA THR A 147 9.93 10.93 -7.13
C THR A 147 11.07 11.59 -6.35
N ALA A 148 11.93 10.81 -5.69
CA ALA A 148 13.06 11.32 -4.91
C ALA A 148 14.32 10.45 -5.11
N GLN A 149 15.47 11.10 -5.30
CA GLN A 149 16.76 10.41 -5.49
C GLN A 149 17.14 9.48 -4.33
N LEU A 150 16.69 9.79 -3.10
CA LEU A 150 16.93 8.96 -1.93
C LEU A 150 16.37 7.54 -2.13
N TYR A 151 15.18 7.42 -2.69
CA TYR A 151 14.52 6.12 -2.92
C TYR A 151 15.22 5.30 -3.98
N CYS A 152 15.85 5.92 -4.97
CA CYS A 152 16.71 5.22 -5.92
C CYS A 152 17.83 4.47 -5.20
N ARG A 153 18.55 5.13 -4.29
CA ARG A 153 19.65 4.52 -3.53
C ARG A 153 19.20 3.42 -2.57
N VAL A 154 18.04 3.59 -1.92
CA VAL A 154 17.47 2.57 -1.02
C VAL A 154 17.11 1.33 -1.84
N PHE A 155 16.45 1.51 -2.98
CA PHE A 155 16.05 0.43 -3.86
C PHE A 155 17.24 -0.39 -4.36
N GLU A 156 18.29 0.27 -4.84
CA GLU A 156 19.52 -0.37 -5.30
C GLU A 156 20.20 -1.20 -4.18
N ARG A 157 20.26 -0.69 -2.94
CA ARG A 157 20.82 -1.41 -1.80
C ARG A 157 20.01 -2.65 -1.41
N THR A 158 18.71 -2.57 -1.49
CA THR A 158 17.83 -3.66 -1.05
C THR A 158 17.81 -4.79 -2.05
N MET A 159 17.94 -4.50 -3.34
CA MET A 159 17.99 -5.50 -4.42
C MET A 159 19.38 -6.11 -4.64
N ALA A 160 20.43 -5.50 -4.09
CA ALA A 160 21.80 -6.03 -4.15
C ALA A 160 22.12 -7.06 -3.06
N LYS A 161 21.17 -7.38 -2.16
CA LYS A 161 21.27 -8.43 -1.14
C LYS A 161 20.57 -9.70 -1.59
#